data_d06aaae7ba57e5b0378f78189a484e7c
#
_entry.id   d06aaae7ba57e5b0378f78189a484e7c
#
_cell.length_a   1.000
_cell.length_b   1.000
_cell.length_c   1.000
_cell.angle_alpha   90.00
_cell.angle_beta   90.00
_cell.angle_gamma   90.00
#
_symmetry.space_group_name_H-M   'P 1'
#
loop_
_entity.id
_entity.type
_entity.pdbx_description
1 polymer ?
#
loop_
_entity_poly.entity_id
_entity_poly.type
_entity_poly.pdbx_seq_one_letter_code
_entity_poly.pdbx_strand_id
1 'polypeptide(L)'
;MRRHLVGALAAMALLLQTAPAHAVAIGSPIGAPRWETRWNPSPWRDGVNAFEALEDDRRGSHPEGLPHVRAEKGVWRFDAHLEDRDGSDRMRNEVRGMRAADGSPLEIRKDETWRITYQMYIPDTLDATTNFTHIWQLKNSDVGTPIAQISLPVVNGVQKIAARYWTLEDNKSHDFATADLEPIQNKWVTTTIEFKSGDAGYMRWVLRDGPKNGSRTIVDQKVENIDLWWTQEQYNRPKWGIYRSIKSAGLQETYLLVKDLKAEQLGPATPPVKLPPPDRGPGTYEAERAGNVFEGAAEPAYCAVCSGGRKVILVGGNVYDYTVVRGVLSETTGTRQLTVHALVDGSQSFSVSVNGGDAIQVPMTGTKDTVTTTTVPVDLVAGVNTIRFFGLTARGPELDKIVIR
;
A
#
# COMPACT_ATOMS: atom_id res chain seq x y z
N MET A 1 -76.22 22.43 -66.78
CA MET A 1 -76.39 23.33 -65.63
C MET A 1 -77.02 22.59 -64.48
N ARG A 2 -76.23 22.11 -63.53
CA ARG A 2 -76.74 21.62 -62.27
C ARG A 2 -75.72 21.94 -61.18
N ARG A 3 -76.13 22.72 -60.20
CA ARG A 3 -75.39 23.08 -59.01
C ARG A 3 -75.60 21.95 -57.97
N HIS A 4 -74.51 21.44 -57.38
CA HIS A 4 -74.62 20.57 -56.23
C HIS A 4 -74.10 21.35 -55.00
N LEU A 5 -74.97 21.47 -54.03
CA LEU A 5 -74.65 21.86 -52.64
C LEU A 5 -73.91 20.72 -51.98
N VAL A 6 -72.84 21.09 -51.35
CA VAL A 6 -72.09 20.18 -50.41
C VAL A 6 -72.25 20.71 -48.97
N GLY A 7 -72.95 19.91 -48.19
CA GLY A 7 -73.13 20.18 -46.76
C GLY A 7 -71.87 19.79 -45.95
N ALA A 8 -71.45 20.71 -45.09
CA ALA A 8 -70.34 20.45 -44.16
C ALA A 8 -70.84 19.79 -42.87
N LEU A 9 -70.39 18.57 -42.58
CA LEU A 9 -70.53 17.96 -41.29
C LEU A 9 -69.29 18.34 -40.44
N ALA A 10 -69.50 19.01 -39.33
CA ALA A 10 -68.46 19.25 -38.30
C ALA A 10 -68.37 18.02 -37.41
N ALA A 11 -67.22 17.31 -37.45
CA ALA A 11 -66.86 16.29 -36.54
C ALA A 11 -66.11 16.90 -35.36
N MET A 12 -66.67 16.79 -34.16
CA MET A 12 -66.07 17.22 -32.89
C MET A 12 -65.18 16.11 -32.42
N ALA A 13 -63.83 16.27 -32.53
CA ALA A 13 -62.84 15.33 -32.02
C ALA A 13 -62.64 15.56 -30.54
N LEU A 14 -62.98 14.56 -29.73
CA LEU A 14 -62.70 14.51 -28.31
C LEU A 14 -61.23 14.13 -28.13
N LEU A 15 -60.38 15.08 -27.69
CA LEU A 15 -59.00 14.84 -27.31
C LEU A 15 -58.98 14.17 -25.91
N LEU A 16 -58.80 12.85 -25.89
CA LEU A 16 -58.40 12.13 -24.69
C LEU A 16 -56.90 12.43 -24.43
N GLN A 17 -56.62 13.25 -23.44
CA GLN A 17 -55.29 13.41 -22.90
C GLN A 17 -54.91 12.14 -22.09
N THR A 18 -54.10 11.28 -22.68
CA THR A 18 -53.44 10.18 -21.95
C THR A 18 -52.30 10.78 -21.13
N ALA A 19 -52.38 10.70 -19.81
CA ALA A 19 -51.27 11.03 -18.92
C ALA A 19 -50.07 10.17 -19.28
N PRO A 20 -48.83 10.72 -19.26
CA PRO A 20 -47.63 9.92 -19.50
C PRO A 20 -47.51 8.87 -18.41
N ALA A 21 -47.50 7.59 -18.80
CA ALA A 21 -47.10 6.51 -17.92
C ALA A 21 -45.67 6.79 -17.46
N HIS A 22 -45.50 6.94 -16.14
CA HIS A 22 -44.17 6.97 -15.54
C HIS A 22 -43.55 5.60 -15.82
N ALA A 23 -42.65 5.55 -16.77
CA ALA A 23 -41.77 4.40 -16.95
C ALA A 23 -40.95 4.26 -15.66
N VAL A 24 -41.27 3.24 -14.86
CA VAL A 24 -40.39 2.80 -13.81
C VAL A 24 -39.09 2.41 -14.50
N ALA A 25 -38.04 3.15 -14.23
CA ALA A 25 -36.72 2.84 -14.72
C ALA A 25 -36.37 1.45 -14.21
N ILE A 26 -36.53 0.44 -15.05
CA ILE A 26 -35.96 -0.88 -14.84
C ILE A 26 -34.47 -0.62 -14.74
N GLY A 27 -33.88 -0.92 -13.56
CA GLY A 27 -32.46 -0.65 -13.28
C GLY A 27 -31.61 -1.06 -14.46
N SER A 28 -30.68 -0.22 -14.84
CA SER A 28 -29.73 -0.50 -15.90
C SER A 28 -29.14 -1.90 -15.68
N PRO A 29 -28.98 -2.72 -16.71
CA PRO A 29 -28.41 -4.04 -16.57
C PRO A 29 -27.08 -3.90 -15.83
N ILE A 30 -26.86 -4.72 -14.81
CA ILE A 30 -25.60 -4.77 -14.07
C ILE A 30 -24.50 -4.86 -15.13
N GLY A 31 -23.69 -3.81 -15.25
CA GLY A 31 -22.63 -3.76 -16.24
C GLY A 31 -21.67 -4.94 -16.04
N ALA A 32 -20.99 -5.35 -17.11
CA ALA A 32 -19.94 -6.39 -16.99
C ALA A 32 -18.95 -6.03 -15.88
N PRO A 33 -18.46 -7.01 -15.11
CA PRO A 33 -17.45 -6.77 -14.09
C PRO A 33 -16.27 -5.97 -14.65
N ARG A 34 -15.85 -4.95 -13.93
CA ARG A 34 -14.73 -4.09 -14.35
C ARG A 34 -13.69 -3.98 -13.24
N TRP A 35 -12.47 -3.68 -13.65
CA TRP A 35 -11.37 -3.43 -12.74
C TRP A 35 -11.50 -2.05 -12.12
N GLU A 36 -11.47 -1.97 -10.80
CA GLU A 36 -11.53 -0.75 -10.03
C GLU A 36 -10.27 -0.61 -9.17
N THR A 37 -9.60 0.53 -9.27
CA THR A 37 -8.41 0.81 -8.47
C THR A 37 -8.80 0.95 -7.01
N ARG A 38 -8.25 0.07 -6.17
CA ARG A 38 -8.46 0.05 -4.72
C ARG A 38 -7.27 0.61 -3.97
N TRP A 39 -6.07 0.54 -4.55
CA TRP A 39 -4.84 0.95 -3.94
C TRP A 39 -3.85 1.41 -5.01
N ASN A 40 -3.27 2.59 -4.81
CA ASN A 40 -2.29 3.17 -5.72
C ASN A 40 -1.39 4.13 -4.91
N PRO A 41 -0.50 3.57 -4.08
CA PRO A 41 0.36 4.34 -3.22
C PRO A 41 1.50 5.00 -4.01
N SER A 42 2.09 6.02 -3.41
CA SER A 42 3.28 6.67 -3.91
C SER A 42 4.40 6.63 -2.87
N PRO A 43 5.64 6.27 -3.23
CA PRO A 43 6.77 6.34 -2.31
C PRO A 43 6.95 7.74 -1.70
N TRP A 44 6.68 8.78 -2.48
CA TRP A 44 6.78 10.18 -2.05
C TRP A 44 5.68 10.59 -1.06
N ARG A 45 4.45 10.14 -1.30
CA ARG A 45 3.29 10.55 -0.51
C ARG A 45 3.07 9.68 0.72
N ASP A 46 3.20 8.37 0.54
CA ASP A 46 2.79 7.39 1.53
C ASP A 46 3.99 6.73 2.25
N GLY A 47 5.18 6.81 1.64
CA GLY A 47 6.36 6.17 2.19
C GLY A 47 6.11 4.69 2.47
N VAL A 48 6.67 4.18 3.56
CA VAL A 48 6.43 2.81 4.03
C VAL A 48 5.06 2.63 4.70
N ASN A 49 4.36 3.73 4.99
CA ASN A 49 2.99 3.68 5.54
C ASN A 49 1.92 3.23 4.54
N ALA A 50 2.29 3.08 3.26
CA ALA A 50 1.46 2.40 2.28
C ALA A 50 1.11 0.96 2.68
N PHE A 51 1.90 0.35 3.55
CA PHE A 51 1.80 -1.07 3.92
C PHE A 51 1.28 -1.23 5.35
N GLU A 52 0.69 -2.40 5.65
CA GLU A 52 0.19 -2.73 7.00
C GLU A 52 1.31 -2.83 8.01
N ALA A 53 2.43 -3.45 7.64
CA ALA A 53 3.57 -3.62 8.53
C ALA A 53 4.89 -3.75 7.75
N LEU A 54 5.98 -3.43 8.45
CA LEU A 54 7.34 -3.71 8.06
C LEU A 54 7.79 -5.02 8.72
N GLU A 55 8.42 -5.87 7.93
CA GLU A 55 9.14 -7.05 8.43
C GLU A 55 10.60 -6.88 8.08
N ASP A 56 11.25 -5.98 8.80
CA ASP A 56 12.66 -5.63 8.66
C ASP A 56 13.53 -6.54 9.54
N ASP A 57 14.84 -6.46 9.41
CA ASP A 57 15.78 -7.21 10.23
C ASP A 57 15.50 -7.03 11.72
N ARG A 58 15.23 -8.15 12.40
CA ARG A 58 14.88 -8.16 13.83
C ARG A 58 16.07 -8.03 14.76
N ARG A 59 17.28 -8.02 14.24
CA ARG A 59 18.51 -7.91 15.04
C ARG A 59 19.17 -6.56 14.96
N GLY A 60 18.61 -5.64 14.17
CA GLY A 60 19.04 -4.26 14.09
C GLY A 60 20.40 -4.09 13.40
N SER A 61 20.76 -4.99 12.47
CA SER A 61 21.95 -4.83 11.65
C SER A 61 21.70 -3.82 10.55
N HIS A 62 21.94 -2.55 10.83
CA HIS A 62 21.86 -1.46 9.85
C HIS A 62 23.26 -0.87 9.64
N PRO A 63 24.10 -1.43 8.75
CA PRO A 63 25.49 -1.00 8.58
C PRO A 63 25.63 0.48 8.30
N GLU A 64 24.65 1.05 7.58
CA GLU A 64 24.65 2.46 7.19
C GLU A 64 23.76 3.33 8.11
N GLY A 65 23.22 2.78 9.17
CA GLY A 65 22.25 3.47 10.05
C GLY A 65 20.91 3.80 9.41
N LEU A 66 20.62 3.20 8.24
CA LEU A 66 19.37 3.37 7.50
C LEU A 66 18.51 2.11 7.62
N PRO A 67 17.17 2.24 7.69
CA PRO A 67 16.28 1.07 7.63
C PRO A 67 16.49 0.28 6.34
N HIS A 68 16.46 -1.06 6.42
CA HIS A 68 16.54 -1.93 5.24
C HIS A 68 15.35 -1.71 4.29
N VAL A 69 14.19 -1.37 4.85
CA VAL A 69 12.97 -1.07 4.09
C VAL A 69 12.67 0.41 4.20
N ARG A 70 12.78 1.13 3.09
CA ARG A 70 12.52 2.57 3.06
C ARG A 70 11.97 3.06 1.73
N ALA A 71 11.32 4.22 1.77
CA ALA A 71 10.97 4.96 0.56
C ALA A 71 12.06 6.01 0.30
N GLU A 72 12.66 5.97 -0.86
CA GLU A 72 13.66 6.95 -1.28
C GLU A 72 13.54 7.23 -2.78
N LYS A 73 13.75 8.46 -3.20
CA LYS A 73 13.84 8.88 -4.63
C LYS A 73 12.73 8.30 -5.52
N GLY A 74 11.50 8.17 -4.98
CA GLY A 74 10.35 7.69 -5.73
C GLY A 74 10.24 6.17 -5.87
N VAL A 75 10.98 5.42 -5.10
CA VAL A 75 10.93 3.96 -5.05
C VAL A 75 10.82 3.47 -3.60
N TRP A 76 10.29 2.28 -3.39
CA TRP A 76 10.53 1.50 -2.18
C TRP A 76 11.76 0.65 -2.40
N ARG A 77 12.71 0.77 -1.49
CA ARG A 77 13.97 0.03 -1.50
C ARG A 77 13.98 -0.98 -0.36
N PHE A 78 14.43 -2.18 -0.69
CA PHE A 78 14.59 -3.30 0.23
C PHE A 78 16.04 -3.74 0.15
N ASP A 79 16.85 -3.44 1.15
CA ASP A 79 18.23 -3.91 1.24
C ASP A 79 18.29 -5.26 1.93
N ALA A 80 19.30 -6.05 1.62
CA ALA A 80 19.59 -7.32 2.27
C ALA A 80 21.10 -7.47 2.43
N HIS A 81 21.59 -7.39 3.67
CA HIS A 81 23.00 -7.58 4.03
C HIS A 81 23.24 -9.01 4.47
N LEU A 82 24.49 -9.46 4.44
CA LEU A 82 24.83 -10.85 4.76
C LEU A 82 24.61 -11.22 6.23
N GLU A 83 24.68 -10.24 7.13
CA GLU A 83 24.41 -10.39 8.55
C GLU A 83 22.96 -10.31 8.97
N ASP A 84 22.04 -9.86 8.07
CA ASP A 84 20.61 -9.77 8.37
C ASP A 84 20.05 -11.13 8.75
N ARG A 85 19.19 -11.17 9.75
CA ARG A 85 18.60 -12.42 10.24
C ARG A 85 17.13 -12.27 10.60
N ASP A 86 16.33 -13.21 10.11
CA ASP A 86 14.98 -13.48 10.61
C ASP A 86 14.89 -14.97 11.00
N GLY A 87 15.47 -15.29 12.14
CA GLY A 87 15.66 -16.67 12.59
C GLY A 87 17.06 -17.20 12.31
N SER A 88 17.24 -18.54 12.34
CA SER A 88 18.54 -19.20 12.26
C SER A 88 19.03 -19.49 10.84
N ASP A 89 18.15 -19.44 9.85
CA ASP A 89 18.41 -19.97 8.51
C ASP A 89 17.98 -19.04 7.37
N ARG A 90 17.53 -17.80 7.67
CA ARG A 90 16.98 -16.89 6.69
C ARG A 90 17.16 -15.42 7.05
N MET A 91 17.08 -14.57 6.05
CA MET A 91 16.94 -13.12 6.18
C MET A 91 15.62 -12.67 5.59
N ARG A 92 15.06 -11.59 6.13
CA ARG A 92 13.79 -11.04 5.69
C ARG A 92 13.78 -9.53 5.85
N ASN A 93 13.64 -8.83 4.74
CA ASN A 93 13.40 -7.40 4.68
C ASN A 93 12.25 -7.17 3.70
N GLU A 94 11.02 -7.19 4.22
CA GLU A 94 9.78 -7.16 3.46
C GLU A 94 8.78 -6.15 4.05
N VAL A 95 7.83 -5.74 3.24
CA VAL A 95 6.58 -5.12 3.69
C VAL A 95 5.44 -6.12 3.56
N ARG A 96 4.41 -5.96 4.40
CA ARG A 96 3.23 -6.80 4.42
C ARG A 96 1.96 -5.98 4.28
N GLY A 97 1.03 -6.49 3.45
CA GLY A 97 -0.32 -5.97 3.30
C GLY A 97 -0.37 -4.60 2.61
N MET A 98 -1.56 -4.12 2.42
CA MET A 98 -1.88 -2.82 1.82
C MET A 98 -2.70 -2.02 2.83
N ARG A 99 -2.50 -0.70 2.89
CA ARG A 99 -3.35 0.19 3.70
C ARG A 99 -4.31 0.96 2.80
N ALA A 100 -5.57 0.96 3.16
CA ALA A 100 -6.56 1.84 2.59
C ALA A 100 -6.30 3.31 3.00
N ALA A 101 -6.98 4.25 2.33
CA ALA A 101 -6.78 5.68 2.56
C ALA A 101 -7.11 6.12 4.01
N ASP A 102 -7.95 5.38 4.72
CA ASP A 102 -8.29 5.63 6.13
C ASP A 102 -7.30 5.01 7.12
N GLY A 103 -6.26 4.32 6.63
CA GLY A 103 -5.25 3.66 7.44
C GLY A 103 -5.57 2.22 7.83
N SER A 104 -6.79 1.74 7.56
CA SER A 104 -7.16 0.36 7.81
C SER A 104 -6.46 -0.61 6.85
N PRO A 105 -6.30 -1.90 7.20
CA PRO A 105 -5.89 -2.91 6.25
C PRO A 105 -6.83 -2.97 5.05
N LEU A 106 -6.28 -3.06 3.84
CA LEU A 106 -7.04 -3.35 2.64
C LEU A 106 -7.05 -4.86 2.44
N GLU A 107 -8.10 -5.49 2.89
CA GLU A 107 -8.22 -6.94 2.97
C GLU A 107 -8.59 -7.56 1.63
N ILE A 108 -7.94 -8.67 1.29
CA ILE A 108 -8.28 -9.52 0.15
C ILE A 108 -9.04 -10.73 0.69
N ARG A 109 -10.34 -10.78 0.44
CA ARG A 109 -11.23 -11.78 1.01
C ARG A 109 -11.50 -12.95 0.05
N LYS A 110 -12.16 -13.98 0.57
CA LYS A 110 -12.57 -15.15 -0.22
C LYS A 110 -13.43 -14.75 -1.41
N ASP A 111 -13.21 -15.43 -2.54
CA ASP A 111 -13.88 -15.25 -3.82
C ASP A 111 -13.70 -13.90 -4.52
N GLU A 112 -12.89 -13.01 -3.95
CA GLU A 112 -12.51 -11.77 -4.61
C GLU A 112 -11.43 -12.02 -5.67
N THR A 113 -11.52 -11.25 -6.76
CA THR A 113 -10.53 -11.25 -7.83
C THR A 113 -9.76 -9.95 -7.81
N TRP A 114 -8.45 -10.05 -7.73
CA TRP A 114 -7.54 -8.92 -7.63
C TRP A 114 -6.47 -8.95 -8.72
N ARG A 115 -5.99 -7.77 -9.07
CA ARG A 115 -4.84 -7.58 -9.96
C ARG A 115 -3.88 -6.58 -9.34
N ILE A 116 -2.64 -7.02 -9.11
CA ILE A 116 -1.56 -6.21 -8.57
C ILE A 116 -0.54 -5.99 -9.67
N THR A 117 -0.27 -4.74 -10.01
CA THR A 117 0.72 -4.33 -11.02
C THR A 117 1.75 -3.43 -10.38
N TYR A 118 3.02 -3.65 -10.68
CA TYR A 118 4.12 -2.80 -10.24
C TYR A 118 5.34 -2.94 -11.14
N GLN A 119 6.27 -2.01 -10.99
CA GLN A 119 7.59 -2.11 -11.59
C GLN A 119 8.59 -2.56 -10.54
N MET A 120 9.52 -3.41 -10.94
CA MET A 120 10.63 -3.86 -10.11
C MET A 120 11.95 -3.72 -10.85
N TYR A 121 13.01 -3.45 -10.09
CA TYR A 121 14.40 -3.45 -10.54
C TYR A 121 15.16 -4.48 -9.70
N ILE A 122 15.65 -5.52 -10.35
CA ILE A 122 16.42 -6.61 -9.76
C ILE A 122 17.88 -6.37 -10.16
N PRO A 123 18.79 -6.01 -9.23
CA PRO A 123 20.20 -5.88 -9.57
C PRO A 123 20.83 -7.26 -9.84
N ASP A 124 21.97 -7.29 -10.50
CA ASP A 124 22.75 -8.51 -10.74
C ASP A 124 23.31 -9.13 -9.45
N THR A 125 23.37 -8.38 -8.35
CA THR A 125 23.71 -8.89 -7.02
C THR A 125 22.57 -9.65 -6.34
N LEU A 126 21.32 -9.54 -6.82
CA LEU A 126 20.18 -10.33 -6.34
C LEU A 126 20.02 -11.58 -7.19
N ASP A 127 20.87 -12.55 -6.93
CA ASP A 127 20.90 -13.83 -7.61
C ASP A 127 19.77 -14.77 -7.20
N ALA A 128 19.45 -15.69 -8.13
CA ALA A 128 18.66 -16.86 -7.81
C ALA A 128 19.45 -17.83 -6.91
N THR A 129 18.75 -18.58 -6.08
CA THR A 129 19.40 -19.47 -5.12
C THR A 129 18.88 -20.90 -5.23
N THR A 130 19.68 -21.85 -4.77
CA THR A 130 19.30 -23.27 -4.74
C THR A 130 18.32 -23.62 -3.63
N ASN A 131 18.21 -22.75 -2.59
CA ASN A 131 17.21 -22.92 -1.54
C ASN A 131 15.97 -22.08 -1.88
N PHE A 132 15.81 -20.92 -1.26
CA PHE A 132 14.72 -20.03 -1.64
C PHE A 132 15.17 -18.56 -1.60
N THR A 133 14.65 -17.79 -2.56
CA THR A 133 14.67 -16.33 -2.58
C THR A 133 13.32 -15.88 -3.11
N HIS A 134 12.52 -15.27 -2.24
CA HIS A 134 11.20 -14.73 -2.58
C HIS A 134 11.29 -13.20 -2.66
N ILE A 135 10.68 -12.62 -3.69
CA ILE A 135 10.61 -11.17 -3.89
C ILE A 135 9.16 -10.64 -3.85
N TRP A 136 8.19 -11.54 -3.89
CA TRP A 136 6.79 -11.28 -3.65
C TRP A 136 6.13 -12.55 -3.08
N GLN A 137 5.15 -12.36 -2.19
CA GLN A 137 4.38 -13.46 -1.61
C GLN A 137 2.91 -13.05 -1.48
N LEU A 138 1.98 -14.00 -1.66
CA LEU A 138 0.61 -13.92 -1.16
C LEU A 138 0.51 -14.82 0.06
N LYS A 139 0.11 -14.26 1.20
CA LYS A 139 0.13 -14.97 2.46
C LYS A 139 -1.12 -14.73 3.28
N ASN A 140 -1.65 -15.76 3.88
CA ASN A 140 -2.61 -15.65 4.97
C ASN A 140 -1.85 -15.52 6.30
N SER A 141 -2.39 -14.76 7.26
CA SER A 141 -1.70 -14.48 8.53
C SER A 141 -1.52 -15.71 9.42
N ASP A 142 -2.41 -16.68 9.31
CA ASP A 142 -2.45 -17.81 10.23
C ASP A 142 -1.62 -19.01 9.76
N VAL A 143 -1.22 -19.02 8.51
CA VAL A 143 -0.48 -20.12 7.91
C VAL A 143 0.99 -19.74 7.75
N GLY A 144 1.90 -20.58 8.22
CA GLY A 144 3.34 -20.37 8.12
C GLY A 144 3.86 -20.30 6.69
N THR A 145 3.23 -21.01 5.76
CA THR A 145 3.62 -21.15 4.35
C THR A 145 2.93 -20.10 3.48
N PRO A 146 3.61 -19.49 2.50
CA PRO A 146 2.98 -18.63 1.50
C PRO A 146 2.07 -19.41 0.57
N ILE A 147 0.94 -18.83 0.19
CA ILE A 147 -0.03 -19.43 -0.75
C ILE A 147 0.49 -19.35 -2.19
N ALA A 148 1.08 -18.20 -2.56
CA ALA A 148 1.69 -17.97 -3.86
C ALA A 148 2.92 -17.07 -3.72
N GLN A 149 3.83 -17.13 -4.70
CA GLN A 149 5.11 -16.43 -4.65
C GLN A 149 5.60 -16.03 -6.04
N ILE A 150 6.39 -14.95 -6.11
CA ILE A 150 7.39 -14.74 -7.15
C ILE A 150 8.74 -14.97 -6.51
N SER A 151 9.49 -15.92 -7.06
CA SER A 151 10.75 -16.41 -6.47
C SER A 151 11.87 -16.44 -7.51
N LEU A 152 13.09 -16.49 -7.02
CA LEU A 152 14.30 -16.59 -7.84
C LEU A 152 14.97 -17.95 -7.59
N PRO A 153 14.51 -19.04 -8.25
CA PRO A 153 15.12 -20.36 -8.12
C PRO A 153 16.25 -20.57 -9.14
N VAL A 154 17.15 -21.48 -8.81
CA VAL A 154 18.05 -22.11 -9.79
C VAL A 154 17.40 -23.42 -10.28
N VAL A 155 17.11 -23.51 -11.59
CA VAL A 155 16.51 -24.68 -12.22
C VAL A 155 17.49 -25.24 -13.25
N ASN A 156 17.93 -26.47 -13.06
CA ASN A 156 18.94 -27.13 -13.93
C ASN A 156 20.21 -26.28 -14.15
N GLY A 157 20.69 -25.61 -13.11
CA GLY A 157 21.86 -24.74 -13.15
C GLY A 157 21.63 -23.36 -13.77
N VAL A 158 20.42 -23.03 -14.20
CA VAL A 158 20.06 -21.71 -14.77
C VAL A 158 19.29 -20.89 -13.75
N GLN A 159 19.69 -19.65 -13.57
CA GLN A 159 18.98 -18.70 -12.74
C GLN A 159 17.65 -18.29 -13.39
N LYS A 160 16.55 -18.43 -12.66
CA LYS A 160 15.19 -18.13 -13.13
C LYS A 160 14.49 -17.15 -12.20
N ILE A 161 13.47 -16.48 -12.73
CA ILE A 161 12.37 -15.93 -11.99
C ILE A 161 11.15 -16.80 -12.24
N ALA A 162 10.41 -17.15 -11.19
CA ALA A 162 9.29 -18.08 -11.26
C ALA A 162 8.07 -17.57 -10.49
N ALA A 163 6.90 -17.70 -11.09
CA ALA A 163 5.63 -17.60 -10.39
C ALA A 163 5.17 -18.99 -9.97
N ARG A 164 4.84 -19.14 -8.69
CA ARG A 164 4.52 -20.42 -8.08
C ARG A 164 3.36 -20.29 -7.09
N TYR A 165 2.68 -21.40 -6.88
CA TYR A 165 1.68 -21.58 -5.83
C TYR A 165 2.07 -22.79 -4.96
N TRP A 166 1.57 -22.81 -3.74
CA TRP A 166 1.79 -23.91 -2.81
C TRP A 166 0.52 -24.75 -2.74
N THR A 167 0.64 -26.08 -2.63
CA THR A 167 -0.47 -26.95 -2.36
C THR A 167 -0.36 -27.59 -0.97
N LEU A 168 -1.48 -27.70 -0.27
CA LEU A 168 -1.54 -28.40 1.01
C LEU A 168 -1.53 -29.92 0.83
N GLU A 169 -1.94 -30.40 -0.35
CA GLU A 169 -2.03 -31.83 -0.66
C GLU A 169 -0.67 -32.52 -0.60
N ASP A 170 0.34 -31.97 -1.25
CA ASP A 170 1.69 -32.55 -1.27
C ASP A 170 2.71 -31.74 -0.45
N ASN A 171 2.27 -30.64 0.16
CA ASN A 171 3.07 -29.71 0.93
C ASN A 171 4.29 -29.16 0.16
N LYS A 172 4.09 -28.80 -1.11
CA LYS A 172 5.13 -28.29 -2.00
C LYS A 172 4.69 -27.05 -2.78
N SER A 173 5.68 -26.33 -3.29
CA SER A 173 5.47 -25.26 -4.27
C SER A 173 5.58 -25.80 -5.69
N HIS A 174 4.71 -25.31 -6.57
CA HIS A 174 4.64 -25.68 -7.98
C HIS A 174 4.89 -24.45 -8.85
N ASP A 175 5.90 -24.50 -9.70
CA ASP A 175 6.16 -23.44 -10.69
C ASP A 175 5.18 -23.59 -11.85
N PHE A 176 4.35 -22.59 -12.11
CA PHE A 176 3.46 -22.60 -13.28
C PHE A 176 3.97 -21.68 -14.41
N ALA A 177 4.91 -20.79 -14.12
CA ALA A 177 5.48 -19.88 -15.09
C ALA A 177 6.92 -19.51 -14.69
N THR A 178 7.83 -19.49 -15.67
CA THR A 178 9.24 -19.15 -15.45
C THR A 178 9.81 -18.32 -16.60
N ALA A 179 10.84 -17.52 -16.29
CA ALA A 179 11.70 -16.86 -17.26
C ALA A 179 13.16 -16.89 -16.79
N ASP A 180 14.10 -16.66 -17.70
CA ASP A 180 15.50 -16.46 -17.34
C ASP A 180 15.65 -15.15 -16.54
N LEU A 181 16.48 -15.18 -15.50
CA LEU A 181 16.67 -14.03 -14.61
C LEU A 181 17.62 -12.98 -15.23
N GLU A 182 18.75 -13.42 -15.76
CA GLU A 182 19.79 -12.54 -16.28
C GLU A 182 19.28 -11.49 -17.29
N PRO A 183 18.41 -11.82 -18.27
CA PRO A 183 17.93 -10.83 -19.24
C PRO A 183 17.02 -9.74 -18.64
N ILE A 184 16.58 -9.87 -17.39
CA ILE A 184 15.71 -8.91 -16.71
C ILE A 184 16.40 -8.18 -15.54
N GLN A 185 17.63 -8.54 -15.21
CA GLN A 185 18.42 -7.84 -14.20
C GLN A 185 18.92 -6.49 -14.71
N ASN A 186 19.26 -5.60 -13.78
CA ASN A 186 19.80 -4.25 -14.01
C ASN A 186 18.91 -3.34 -14.88
N LYS A 187 17.61 -3.61 -14.93
CA LYS A 187 16.63 -2.76 -15.61
C LYS A 187 15.25 -2.82 -14.95
N TRP A 188 14.44 -1.83 -15.24
CA TRP A 188 13.04 -1.85 -14.82
C TRP A 188 12.22 -2.79 -15.68
N VAL A 189 11.49 -3.69 -15.03
CA VAL A 189 10.49 -4.57 -15.65
C VAL A 189 9.14 -4.37 -14.98
N THR A 190 8.06 -4.60 -15.72
CA THR A 190 6.69 -4.52 -15.18
C THR A 190 6.16 -5.92 -14.92
N THR A 191 5.69 -6.17 -13.73
CA THR A 191 4.99 -7.40 -13.35
C THR A 191 3.54 -7.13 -13.03
N THR A 192 2.66 -8.05 -13.46
CA THR A 192 1.24 -8.04 -13.12
C THR A 192 0.87 -9.42 -12.62
N ILE A 193 0.29 -9.48 -11.43
CA ILE A 193 -0.19 -10.69 -10.78
C ILE A 193 -1.70 -10.54 -10.64
N GLU A 194 -2.45 -11.36 -11.35
CA GLU A 194 -3.91 -11.44 -11.27
C GLU A 194 -4.29 -12.77 -10.63
N PHE A 195 -5.20 -12.75 -9.66
CA PHE A 195 -5.61 -13.95 -8.96
C PHE A 195 -7.03 -13.83 -8.43
N LYS A 196 -7.72 -14.98 -8.33
CA LYS A 196 -8.96 -15.13 -7.56
C LYS A 196 -8.63 -15.85 -6.26
N SER A 197 -8.89 -15.19 -5.14
CA SER A 197 -8.71 -15.71 -3.80
C SER A 197 -9.90 -16.64 -3.47
N GLY A 198 -9.71 -17.96 -3.57
CA GLY A 198 -10.79 -18.94 -3.34
C GLY A 198 -10.30 -20.38 -3.40
N ASP A 199 -11.12 -21.33 -2.96
CA ASP A 199 -10.78 -22.77 -2.95
C ASP A 199 -10.57 -23.33 -4.37
N ALA A 200 -11.27 -22.76 -5.35
CA ALA A 200 -11.07 -23.02 -6.78
C ALA A 200 -10.69 -21.72 -7.48
N GLY A 201 -9.58 -21.15 -7.06
CA GLY A 201 -9.06 -19.90 -7.57
C GLY A 201 -8.23 -20.06 -8.84
N TYR A 202 -7.59 -18.99 -9.23
CA TYR A 202 -6.59 -18.99 -10.29
C TYR A 202 -5.49 -17.96 -10.00
N MET A 203 -4.36 -18.12 -10.66
CA MET A 203 -3.31 -17.11 -10.71
C MET A 203 -2.84 -16.94 -12.15
N ARG A 204 -2.67 -15.70 -12.60
CA ARG A 204 -2.03 -15.32 -13.86
C ARG A 204 -0.87 -14.41 -13.56
N TRP A 205 0.26 -14.68 -14.17
CA TRP A 205 1.44 -13.82 -14.07
C TRP A 205 1.85 -13.32 -15.45
N VAL A 206 2.00 -11.99 -15.54
CA VAL A 206 2.50 -11.32 -16.74
C VAL A 206 3.77 -10.55 -16.38
N LEU A 207 4.86 -10.85 -17.08
CA LEU A 207 6.12 -10.12 -16.97
C LEU A 207 6.41 -9.43 -18.28
N ARG A 208 6.75 -8.15 -18.24
CA ARG A 208 7.05 -7.33 -19.41
C ARG A 208 8.42 -6.68 -19.30
N ASP A 209 9.12 -6.64 -20.43
CA ASP A 209 10.44 -6.02 -20.58
C ASP A 209 10.29 -4.49 -20.69
N GLY A 210 10.45 -3.78 -19.58
CA GLY A 210 10.37 -2.32 -19.53
C GLY A 210 9.28 -1.75 -18.61
N PRO A 211 9.25 -0.44 -18.45
CA PRO A 211 8.49 0.24 -17.40
C PRO A 211 7.05 0.58 -17.78
N LYS A 212 6.51 0.15 -18.90
CA LYS A 212 5.17 0.57 -19.39
C LYS A 212 4.36 -0.60 -19.94
N ASN A 213 3.03 -0.47 -19.83
CA ASN A 213 2.12 -1.27 -20.64
C ASN A 213 2.42 -1.04 -22.14
N GLY A 214 2.56 -2.10 -22.90
CA GLY A 214 3.00 -2.05 -24.32
C GLY A 214 4.45 -2.49 -24.55
N SER A 215 5.25 -2.63 -23.49
CA SER A 215 6.56 -3.28 -23.57
C SER A 215 6.40 -4.77 -23.93
N ARG A 216 7.44 -5.35 -24.55
CA ARG A 216 7.46 -6.77 -24.94
C ARG A 216 7.11 -7.69 -23.77
N THR A 217 6.14 -8.56 -23.97
CA THR A 217 5.78 -9.58 -22.98
C THR A 217 6.86 -10.67 -22.97
N ILE A 218 7.39 -10.97 -21.78
CA ILE A 218 8.34 -12.06 -21.54
C ILE A 218 7.58 -13.30 -21.11
N VAL A 219 6.63 -13.15 -20.17
CA VAL A 219 5.76 -14.22 -19.66
C VAL A 219 4.32 -13.73 -19.66
N ASP A 220 3.39 -14.60 -20.03
CA ASP A 220 1.95 -14.45 -19.79
C ASP A 220 1.38 -15.86 -19.64
N GLN A 221 1.28 -16.31 -18.40
CA GLN A 221 0.82 -17.67 -18.07
C GLN A 221 -0.23 -17.61 -16.96
N LYS A 222 -1.16 -18.54 -17.02
CA LYS A 222 -2.26 -18.72 -16.06
C LYS A 222 -2.33 -20.16 -15.60
N VAL A 223 -2.60 -20.36 -14.32
CA VAL A 223 -3.01 -21.64 -13.71
C VAL A 223 -4.38 -21.48 -13.09
N GLU A 224 -5.25 -22.45 -13.28
CA GLU A 224 -6.64 -22.44 -12.79
C GLU A 224 -6.90 -23.59 -11.82
N ASN A 225 -8.00 -23.51 -11.08
CA ASN A 225 -8.43 -24.53 -10.12
C ASN A 225 -7.38 -24.83 -9.04
N ILE A 226 -6.77 -23.76 -8.52
CA ILE A 226 -5.83 -23.83 -7.40
C ILE A 226 -6.47 -23.23 -6.16
N ASP A 227 -6.18 -23.83 -5.00
CA ASP A 227 -6.62 -23.31 -3.71
C ASP A 227 -5.74 -22.12 -3.28
N LEU A 228 -6.33 -20.92 -3.29
CA LEU A 228 -5.71 -19.68 -2.83
C LEU A 228 -6.41 -19.13 -1.57
N TRP A 229 -7.16 -19.99 -0.83
CA TRP A 229 -7.86 -19.62 0.39
C TRP A 229 -7.82 -20.74 1.42
N TRP A 230 -6.86 -20.67 2.33
CA TRP A 230 -6.58 -21.77 3.26
C TRP A 230 -7.24 -21.64 4.63
N THR A 231 -7.88 -20.52 4.93
CA THR A 231 -8.60 -20.34 6.21
C THR A 231 -9.94 -19.64 6.01
N GLN A 232 -10.83 -19.76 7.02
CA GLN A 232 -12.18 -19.19 6.95
C GLN A 232 -12.30 -17.79 7.57
N GLU A 233 -11.33 -17.38 8.40
CA GLU A 233 -11.48 -16.21 9.28
C GLU A 233 -10.56 -15.05 8.95
N GLN A 234 -9.53 -15.27 8.14
CA GLN A 234 -8.51 -14.29 7.83
C GLN A 234 -8.65 -13.78 6.39
N TYR A 235 -7.79 -12.87 6.02
CA TYR A 235 -7.67 -12.33 4.67
C TYR A 235 -6.26 -12.52 4.13
N ASN A 236 -6.16 -12.57 2.81
CA ASN A 236 -4.87 -12.68 2.15
C ASN A 236 -4.14 -11.34 2.12
N ARG A 237 -2.84 -11.37 2.29
CA ARG A 237 -1.94 -10.22 2.28
C ARG A 237 -0.84 -10.41 1.26
N PRO A 238 -0.67 -9.50 0.31
CA PRO A 238 0.53 -9.46 -0.51
C PRO A 238 1.72 -8.95 0.33
N LYS A 239 2.91 -9.41 -0.01
CA LYS A 239 4.18 -8.96 0.57
C LYS A 239 5.16 -8.66 -0.54
N TRP A 240 6.01 -7.66 -0.35
CA TRP A 240 7.09 -7.28 -1.26
C TRP A 240 8.38 -7.13 -0.47
N GLY A 241 9.51 -7.41 -1.11
CA GLY A 241 10.83 -7.28 -0.51
C GLY A 241 11.68 -8.50 -0.76
N ILE A 242 12.66 -8.74 0.09
CA ILE A 242 13.59 -9.87 -0.02
C ILE A 242 13.39 -10.79 1.18
N TYR A 243 13.04 -12.05 0.91
CA TYR A 243 13.02 -13.11 1.89
C TYR A 243 13.77 -14.31 1.33
N ARG A 244 14.97 -14.59 1.86
CA ARG A 244 15.85 -15.62 1.30
C ARG A 244 16.53 -16.48 2.38
N SER A 245 16.89 -17.70 2.00
CA SER A 245 17.70 -18.58 2.83
C SER A 245 19.15 -18.09 2.88
N ILE A 246 19.72 -18.07 4.06
CA ILE A 246 21.16 -17.79 4.25
C ILE A 246 22.04 -19.01 4.02
N LYS A 247 21.45 -20.19 3.75
CA LYS A 247 22.18 -21.43 3.49
C LYS A 247 22.60 -21.60 2.03
N SER A 248 22.18 -20.69 1.16
CA SER A 248 22.59 -20.70 -0.24
C SER A 248 24.03 -20.22 -0.38
N ALA A 249 24.79 -20.88 -1.24
CA ALA A 249 26.15 -20.45 -1.56
C ALA A 249 26.11 -19.20 -2.47
N GLY A 250 27.15 -18.38 -2.43
CA GLY A 250 27.34 -17.22 -3.30
C GLY A 250 26.43 -16.04 -3.01
N LEU A 251 25.82 -15.97 -1.85
CA LEU A 251 25.01 -14.80 -1.45
C LEU A 251 25.87 -13.53 -1.41
N GLN A 252 25.31 -12.45 -1.91
CA GLN A 252 25.90 -11.11 -1.87
C GLN A 252 24.96 -10.15 -1.12
N GLU A 253 25.53 -9.06 -0.63
CA GLU A 253 24.73 -7.89 -0.25
C GLU A 253 24.02 -7.37 -1.49
N THR A 254 22.73 -7.04 -1.34
CA THR A 254 21.89 -6.73 -2.47
C THR A 254 20.70 -5.87 -2.10
N TYR A 255 19.91 -5.51 -3.09
CA TYR A 255 18.67 -4.78 -2.89
C TYR A 255 17.62 -5.16 -3.94
N LEU A 256 16.37 -4.78 -3.67
CA LEU A 256 15.26 -4.79 -4.62
C LEU A 256 14.64 -3.41 -4.62
N LEU A 257 14.31 -2.87 -5.81
CA LEU A 257 13.53 -1.64 -5.90
C LEU A 257 12.15 -1.94 -6.47
N VAL A 258 11.13 -1.29 -5.90
CA VAL A 258 9.74 -1.39 -6.32
C VAL A 258 9.14 0.00 -6.48
N LYS A 259 8.33 0.23 -7.51
CA LYS A 259 7.56 1.46 -7.70
C LYS A 259 6.27 1.21 -8.48
N ASP A 260 5.45 2.25 -8.59
CA ASP A 260 4.20 2.25 -9.36
C ASP A 260 3.26 1.10 -8.97
N LEU A 261 3.21 0.80 -7.66
CA LEU A 261 2.31 -0.19 -7.09
C LEU A 261 0.86 0.23 -7.34
N LYS A 262 0.08 -0.71 -7.85
CA LYS A 262 -1.36 -0.55 -8.06
C LYS A 262 -2.07 -1.86 -7.79
N ALA A 263 -3.12 -1.84 -6.98
CA ALA A 263 -4.01 -2.96 -6.81
C ALA A 263 -5.43 -2.60 -7.25
N GLU A 264 -6.02 -3.48 -8.05
CA GLU A 264 -7.35 -3.36 -8.62
C GLU A 264 -8.17 -4.58 -8.26
N GLN A 265 -9.45 -4.37 -7.93
CA GLN A 265 -10.42 -5.43 -7.65
C GLN A 265 -11.40 -5.53 -8.81
N LEU A 266 -11.76 -6.74 -9.21
CA LEU A 266 -12.79 -7.00 -10.22
C LEU A 266 -14.16 -7.03 -9.55
N GLY A 267 -15.07 -6.24 -10.07
CA GLY A 267 -16.45 -6.19 -9.58
C GLY A 267 -16.86 -4.80 -9.08
N PRO A 268 -18.04 -4.69 -8.47
CA PRO A 268 -18.48 -3.43 -7.89
C PRO A 268 -17.55 -3.06 -6.72
N ALA A 269 -16.97 -1.89 -6.80
CA ALA A 269 -16.16 -1.38 -5.69
C ALA A 269 -17.01 -1.26 -4.44
N THR A 270 -16.49 -1.72 -3.31
CA THR A 270 -16.91 -1.17 -2.04
C THR A 270 -16.51 0.31 -2.06
N PRO A 271 -17.42 1.26 -1.81
CA PRO A 271 -17.04 2.66 -1.81
C PRO A 271 -15.79 2.87 -0.93
N PRO A 272 -14.81 3.69 -1.37
CA PRO A 272 -13.68 3.99 -0.52
C PRO A 272 -14.22 4.53 0.80
N VAL A 273 -13.68 4.04 1.92
CA VAL A 273 -14.03 4.58 3.23
C VAL A 273 -13.70 6.07 3.19
N LYS A 274 -14.75 6.89 3.30
CA LYS A 274 -14.56 8.34 3.34
C LYS A 274 -13.81 8.68 4.61
N LEU A 275 -12.60 9.23 4.48
CA LEU A 275 -11.87 9.73 5.62
C LEU A 275 -12.79 10.66 6.43
N PRO A 276 -12.88 10.49 7.74
CA PRO A 276 -13.62 11.43 8.57
C PRO A 276 -13.04 12.84 8.34
N PRO A 277 -13.88 13.89 8.36
CA PRO A 277 -13.40 15.27 8.24
C PRO A 277 -12.38 15.59 9.34
N PRO A 278 -11.54 16.62 9.15
CA PRO A 278 -10.63 17.08 10.20
C PRO A 278 -11.42 17.35 11.49
N ASP A 279 -10.89 16.89 12.61
CA ASP A 279 -11.64 16.81 13.86
C ASP A 279 -12.05 18.19 14.43
N ARG A 280 -11.30 19.25 14.10
CA ARG A 280 -11.58 20.62 14.60
C ARG A 280 -11.18 21.69 13.61
N GLY A 281 -12.08 22.05 12.72
CA GLY A 281 -11.89 23.14 11.79
C GLY A 281 -10.90 22.84 10.63
N PRO A 282 -10.89 23.69 9.61
CA PRO A 282 -9.99 23.53 8.47
C PRO A 282 -8.53 23.54 8.91
N GLY A 283 -7.75 22.55 8.45
CA GLY A 283 -6.31 22.47 8.67
C GLY A 283 -5.86 21.98 10.04
N THR A 284 -6.75 21.52 10.93
CA THR A 284 -6.41 20.96 12.25
C THR A 284 -6.56 19.45 12.24
N TYR A 285 -5.55 18.73 12.77
CA TYR A 285 -5.48 17.25 12.76
C TYR A 285 -4.96 16.76 14.11
N GLU A 286 -5.80 16.06 14.85
CA GLU A 286 -5.42 15.42 16.12
C GLU A 286 -4.45 14.26 15.86
N ALA A 287 -3.40 14.16 16.65
CA ALA A 287 -2.34 13.17 16.43
C ALA A 287 -2.81 11.74 16.75
N GLU A 288 -3.66 11.59 17.77
CA GLU A 288 -4.16 10.31 18.27
C GLU A 288 -5.38 9.77 17.48
N ARG A 289 -5.80 10.43 16.43
CA ARG A 289 -6.97 10.06 15.63
C ARG A 289 -6.88 8.62 15.11
N ALA A 290 -7.99 7.90 15.14
CA ALA A 290 -8.07 6.49 14.75
C ALA A 290 -7.62 6.17 13.30
N GLY A 291 -7.65 7.14 12.38
CA GLY A 291 -7.15 6.98 11.00
C GLY A 291 -5.64 7.20 10.85
N ASN A 292 -4.94 7.60 11.90
CA ASN A 292 -3.49 7.78 11.90
C ASN A 292 -2.77 6.45 12.11
N VAL A 293 -1.47 6.44 11.83
CA VAL A 293 -0.62 5.26 12.01
C VAL A 293 0.21 5.42 13.28
N PHE A 294 0.28 4.37 14.08
CA PHE A 294 1.13 4.25 15.25
C PHE A 294 1.97 3.01 15.08
N GLU A 295 3.29 3.14 15.04
CA GLU A 295 4.22 2.03 14.82
C GLU A 295 5.22 1.93 15.96
N GLY A 296 5.69 0.69 16.18
CA GLY A 296 6.62 0.37 17.26
C GLY A 296 6.00 0.61 18.63
N ALA A 297 6.65 1.44 19.43
CA ALA A 297 6.16 1.81 20.76
C ALA A 297 5.22 3.04 20.74
N ALA A 298 5.12 3.74 19.61
CA ALA A 298 4.26 4.94 19.52
C ALA A 298 2.79 4.57 19.70
N GLU A 299 2.11 5.22 20.64
CA GLU A 299 0.72 4.93 21.00
C GLU A 299 -0.05 6.16 21.50
N PRO A 300 -1.39 6.18 21.33
CA PRO A 300 -2.25 7.18 21.95
C PRO A 300 -2.35 7.02 23.47
N ALA A 301 -2.21 8.13 24.20
CA ALA A 301 -2.32 8.18 25.67
C ALA A 301 -3.23 9.30 26.14
N TYR A 302 -3.75 9.21 27.36
CA TYR A 302 -4.54 10.26 28.00
C TYR A 302 -3.69 11.53 28.27
N CYS A 303 -4.30 12.68 28.06
CA CYS A 303 -3.68 13.98 28.33
C CYS A 303 -4.75 15.03 28.67
N ALA A 304 -4.80 15.48 29.92
CA ALA A 304 -5.82 16.42 30.36
C ALA A 304 -5.70 17.83 29.74
N VAL A 305 -4.48 18.22 29.35
CA VAL A 305 -4.18 19.56 28.81
C VAL A 305 -4.13 19.59 27.27
N CYS A 306 -4.21 18.44 26.65
CA CYS A 306 -4.16 18.32 25.19
C CYS A 306 -5.52 18.52 24.52
N SER A 307 -5.49 18.87 23.26
CA SER A 307 -6.66 18.89 22.40
C SER A 307 -7.26 17.47 22.32
N GLY A 308 -8.57 17.34 22.36
CA GLY A 308 -9.20 16.02 22.36
C GLY A 308 -9.01 15.17 23.62
N GLY A 309 -8.22 15.65 24.62
CA GLY A 309 -7.95 14.91 25.85
C GLY A 309 -6.95 13.76 25.69
N ARG A 310 -6.23 13.70 24.57
CA ARG A 310 -5.26 12.64 24.25
C ARG A 310 -4.03 13.22 23.54
N LYS A 311 -2.99 12.41 23.46
CA LYS A 311 -1.71 12.69 22.76
C LYS A 311 -1.11 11.39 22.25
N VAL A 312 -0.10 11.48 21.40
CA VAL A 312 0.72 10.34 21.02
C VAL A 312 2.06 10.40 21.75
N ILE A 313 2.39 9.32 22.45
CA ILE A 313 3.61 9.17 23.23
C ILE A 313 4.58 8.22 22.57
N LEU A 314 5.83 8.18 23.06
CA LEU A 314 6.87 7.22 22.68
C LEU A 314 7.29 7.30 21.21
N VAL A 315 7.12 8.45 20.56
CA VAL A 315 7.59 8.71 19.20
C VAL A 315 9.11 8.89 19.21
N GLY A 316 9.82 8.17 18.34
CA GLY A 316 11.27 8.24 18.22
C GLY A 316 12.03 7.39 19.25
N GLY A 317 13.36 7.56 19.29
CA GLY A 317 14.27 6.68 20.04
C GLY A 317 14.84 5.57 19.18
N ASN A 318 14.18 5.26 18.08
CA ASN A 318 14.63 4.40 16.98
C ASN A 318 13.77 4.66 15.74
N VAL A 319 14.11 4.03 14.61
CA VAL A 319 13.44 4.25 13.31
C VAL A 319 12.03 3.66 13.22
N TYR A 320 11.65 2.79 14.15
CA TYR A 320 10.37 2.06 14.14
C TYR A 320 9.31 2.71 15.03
N ASP A 321 9.70 3.55 15.98
CA ASP A 321 8.79 4.23 16.90
C ASP A 321 8.33 5.55 16.28
N TYR A 322 7.27 5.52 15.48
CA TYR A 322 6.79 6.71 14.78
C TYR A 322 5.26 6.79 14.70
N THR A 323 4.76 7.99 14.43
CA THR A 323 3.36 8.20 14.08
C THR A 323 3.24 8.91 12.74
N VAL A 324 2.13 8.65 12.02
CA VAL A 324 1.80 9.33 10.77
C VAL A 324 0.42 9.95 10.87
N VAL A 325 0.38 11.26 10.82
CA VAL A 325 -0.87 11.99 10.66
C VAL A 325 -1.30 11.93 9.20
N ARG A 326 -2.47 11.32 8.97
CA ARG A 326 -3.01 11.06 7.64
C ARG A 326 -4.18 12.00 7.31
N GLY A 327 -4.49 12.07 6.02
CA GLY A 327 -5.63 12.85 5.54
C GLY A 327 -5.42 14.37 5.62
N VAL A 328 -4.17 14.82 5.64
CA VAL A 328 -3.82 16.24 5.64
C VAL A 328 -4.13 16.83 4.26
N LEU A 329 -5.13 17.71 4.20
CA LEU A 329 -5.62 18.28 2.95
C LEU A 329 -4.90 19.59 2.61
N SER A 330 -4.52 19.73 1.33
CA SER A 330 -4.09 20.99 0.73
C SER A 330 -4.84 21.24 -0.58
N GLU A 331 -5.40 22.43 -0.74
CA GLU A 331 -6.14 22.78 -1.99
C GLU A 331 -5.19 22.91 -3.17
N THR A 332 -3.95 23.33 -2.94
CA THR A 332 -2.95 23.56 -4.00
C THR A 332 -1.59 23.01 -3.58
N THR A 333 -0.78 22.63 -4.56
CA THR A 333 0.62 22.28 -4.33
C THR A 333 1.43 23.53 -3.96
N GLY A 334 2.27 23.41 -2.95
CA GLY A 334 3.18 24.49 -2.52
C GLY A 334 3.47 24.44 -1.02
N THR A 335 4.29 25.40 -0.59
CA THR A 335 4.72 25.53 0.80
C THR A 335 3.56 25.98 1.70
N ARG A 336 3.41 25.34 2.85
CA ARG A 336 2.45 25.65 3.91
C ARG A 336 3.17 25.76 5.25
N GLN A 337 2.52 26.38 6.22
CA GLN A 337 3.00 26.45 7.59
C GLN A 337 2.43 25.27 8.39
N LEU A 338 3.30 24.37 8.82
CA LEU A 338 2.99 23.30 9.76
C LEU A 338 3.26 23.79 11.17
N THR A 339 2.22 23.95 11.98
CA THR A 339 2.35 24.19 13.42
C THR A 339 2.16 22.88 14.15
N VAL A 340 3.18 22.45 14.87
CA VAL A 340 3.19 21.25 15.71
C VAL A 340 2.85 21.67 17.14
N HIS A 341 1.84 21.03 17.75
CA HIS A 341 1.49 21.16 19.16
C HIS A 341 1.94 19.91 19.91
N ALA A 342 2.73 20.06 20.94
CA ALA A 342 3.26 18.93 21.70
C ALA A 342 3.59 19.28 23.15
N LEU A 343 3.70 18.27 24.01
CA LEU A 343 4.27 18.42 25.34
C LEU A 343 5.75 18.10 25.27
N VAL A 344 6.55 18.98 25.85
CA VAL A 344 8.01 18.92 25.77
C VAL A 344 8.57 19.10 27.18
N ASP A 345 9.51 18.25 27.56
CA ASP A 345 10.27 18.40 28.80
C ASP A 345 11.71 18.83 28.48
N GLY A 346 12.01 20.13 28.68
CA GLY A 346 13.29 20.71 28.25
C GLY A 346 13.37 20.94 26.74
N SER A 347 14.39 20.43 26.09
CA SER A 347 14.62 20.56 24.64
C SER A 347 14.61 19.20 23.97
N GLN A 348 13.70 19.01 23.04
CA GLN A 348 13.53 17.78 22.24
C GLN A 348 13.29 18.13 20.77
N SER A 349 13.26 17.18 19.88
CA SER A 349 12.95 17.41 18.46
C SER A 349 12.22 16.24 17.85
N PHE A 350 11.41 16.52 16.83
CA PHE A 350 10.96 15.53 15.87
C PHE A 350 11.80 15.61 14.60
N SER A 351 12.02 14.47 13.95
CA SER A 351 12.23 14.40 12.53
C SER A 351 10.84 14.32 11.86
N VAL A 352 10.56 15.20 10.91
CA VAL A 352 9.26 15.27 10.23
C VAL A 352 9.47 15.07 8.74
N SER A 353 8.76 14.12 8.15
CA SER A 353 8.75 13.85 6.71
C SER A 353 7.34 14.00 6.16
N VAL A 354 7.20 14.71 5.05
CA VAL A 354 5.95 14.91 4.31
C VAL A 354 5.93 13.99 3.13
N ASN A 355 4.87 13.18 2.98
CA ASN A 355 4.66 12.26 1.86
C ASN A 355 5.84 11.31 1.59
N GLY A 356 6.61 10.97 2.64
CA GLY A 356 7.81 10.12 2.52
C GLY A 356 9.03 10.82 1.88
N GLY A 357 9.01 12.14 1.75
CA GLY A 357 10.15 12.93 1.31
C GLY A 357 11.22 13.10 2.40
N ASP A 358 12.20 13.95 2.14
CA ASP A 358 13.31 14.24 3.06
C ASP A 358 12.78 14.75 4.41
N ALA A 359 13.47 14.35 5.48
CA ALA A 359 13.11 14.73 6.81
C ALA A 359 13.67 16.13 7.16
N ILE A 360 12.82 16.94 7.79
CA ILE A 360 13.21 18.20 8.43
C ILE A 360 13.22 18.02 9.95
N GLN A 361 14.14 18.72 10.63
CA GLN A 361 14.16 18.75 12.09
C GLN A 361 13.22 19.83 12.62
N VAL A 362 12.39 19.45 13.59
CA VAL A 362 11.47 20.36 14.28
C VAL A 362 11.87 20.42 15.75
N PRO A 363 12.80 21.31 16.11
CA PRO A 363 13.19 21.50 17.50
C PRO A 363 12.07 22.16 18.29
N MET A 364 11.84 21.69 19.50
CA MET A 364 10.86 22.22 20.43
C MET A 364 11.47 22.36 21.82
N THR A 365 11.11 23.44 22.51
CA THR A 365 11.53 23.66 23.89
C THR A 365 10.30 24.02 24.70
N GLY A 366 10.12 23.39 25.85
CA GLY A 366 8.95 23.59 26.68
C GLY A 366 9.13 23.16 28.12
N THR A 367 8.07 23.31 28.88
CA THR A 367 7.97 22.87 30.27
C THR A 367 7.06 21.67 30.34
N LYS A 368 7.43 20.69 31.14
CA LYS A 368 6.64 19.49 31.38
C LYS A 368 5.16 19.82 31.62
N ASP A 369 4.28 19.00 31.09
CA ASP A 369 2.81 19.10 31.22
C ASP A 369 2.18 20.38 30.64
N THR A 370 2.91 21.12 29.79
CA THR A 370 2.40 22.29 29.08
C THR A 370 2.52 22.07 27.57
N VAL A 371 1.42 22.27 26.83
CA VAL A 371 1.44 22.22 25.36
C VAL A 371 2.23 23.41 24.82
N THR A 372 3.27 23.14 24.08
CA THR A 372 4.07 24.14 23.36
C THR A 372 3.90 23.99 21.85
N THR A 373 4.28 24.98 21.08
CA THR A 373 4.12 25.00 19.63
C THR A 373 5.39 25.40 18.91
N THR A 374 5.64 24.77 17.77
CA THR A 374 6.68 25.19 16.81
C THR A 374 6.07 25.16 15.42
N THR A 375 6.41 26.18 14.60
CA THR A 375 5.93 26.30 13.23
C THR A 375 7.10 26.19 12.28
N VAL A 376 6.96 25.34 11.25
CA VAL A 376 7.96 25.11 10.20
C VAL A 376 7.30 25.09 8.81
N PRO A 377 8.00 25.54 7.77
CA PRO A 377 7.49 25.40 6.40
C PRO A 377 7.58 23.94 5.95
N VAL A 378 6.55 23.47 5.25
CA VAL A 378 6.48 22.14 4.63
C VAL A 378 5.86 22.24 3.24
N ASP A 379 6.34 21.44 2.31
CA ASP A 379 5.78 21.39 0.96
C ASP A 379 4.69 20.31 0.88
N LEU A 380 3.48 20.73 0.57
CA LEU A 380 2.32 19.85 0.36
C LEU A 380 1.96 19.78 -1.12
N VAL A 381 1.45 18.63 -1.55
CA VAL A 381 0.82 18.49 -2.88
C VAL A 381 -0.68 18.78 -2.77
N ALA A 382 -1.30 19.20 -3.86
CA ALA A 382 -2.75 19.33 -3.93
C ALA A 382 -3.43 17.98 -3.64
N GLY A 383 -4.45 17.99 -2.79
CA GLY A 383 -5.14 16.80 -2.33
C GLY A 383 -4.69 16.33 -0.95
N VAL A 384 -4.63 15.01 -0.76
CA VAL A 384 -4.34 14.36 0.52
C VAL A 384 -2.84 14.15 0.71
N ASN A 385 -2.33 14.56 1.86
CA ASN A 385 -0.94 14.39 2.26
C ASN A 385 -0.83 13.56 3.55
N THR A 386 0.38 13.09 3.84
CA THR A 386 0.75 12.43 5.09
C THR A 386 1.93 13.14 5.73
N ILE A 387 1.94 13.23 7.07
CA ILE A 387 3.04 13.82 7.83
C ILE A 387 3.50 12.82 8.88
N ARG A 388 4.73 12.31 8.73
CA ARG A 388 5.35 11.35 9.64
C ARG A 388 6.19 12.08 10.67
N PHE A 389 6.02 11.72 11.94
CA PHE A 389 6.82 12.16 13.08
C PHE A 389 7.62 10.98 13.62
N PHE A 390 8.94 11.14 13.75
CA PHE A 390 9.85 10.11 14.22
C PHE A 390 11.11 10.72 14.83
N GLY A 391 12.01 9.88 15.34
CA GLY A 391 13.34 10.28 15.81
C GLY A 391 14.28 9.09 15.67
N LEU A 392 15.49 9.32 15.14
CA LEU A 392 16.43 8.22 14.86
C LEU A 392 17.08 7.67 16.14
N THR A 393 17.49 8.54 17.05
CA THR A 393 18.31 8.15 18.22
C THR A 393 17.74 8.60 19.56
N ALA A 394 16.84 9.57 19.57
CA ALA A 394 16.22 10.10 20.78
C ALA A 394 14.70 10.12 20.65
N ARG A 395 14.01 9.98 21.76
CA ARG A 395 12.56 10.19 21.83
C ARG A 395 12.25 11.66 21.59
N GLY A 396 11.27 11.89 20.72
CA GLY A 396 10.71 13.21 20.46
C GLY A 396 9.72 13.64 21.55
N PRO A 397 9.17 14.84 21.40
CA PRO A 397 8.04 15.32 22.20
C PRO A 397 6.83 14.39 22.15
N GLU A 398 5.88 14.59 23.04
CA GLU A 398 4.59 13.90 23.00
C GLU A 398 3.61 14.73 22.15
N LEU A 399 3.22 14.18 21.00
CA LEU A 399 2.47 14.91 19.97
C LEU A 399 0.99 15.03 20.33
N ASP A 400 0.47 16.27 20.42
CA ASP A 400 -0.96 16.58 20.63
C ASP A 400 -1.69 16.66 19.28
N LYS A 401 -1.37 17.64 18.47
CA LYS A 401 -1.98 17.85 17.16
C LYS A 401 -1.07 18.63 16.22
N ILE A 402 -1.53 18.73 14.97
CA ILE A 402 -0.92 19.63 13.99
C ILE A 402 -1.95 20.59 13.41
N VAL A 403 -1.47 21.75 12.96
CA VAL A 403 -2.27 22.74 12.23
C VAL A 403 -1.53 23.11 10.96
N ILE A 404 -2.24 23.08 9.83
CA ILE A 404 -1.74 23.51 8.51
C ILE A 404 -2.41 24.83 8.11
N ARG A 405 -1.60 25.79 7.68
CA ARG A 405 -2.05 27.09 7.16
C ARG A 405 -1.32 27.52 5.91
#